data_52cd91d77518988da5c6046529d4b10a
#
_entry.id   52cd91d77518988da5c6046529d4b10a
#
_cell.length_a   1.000
_cell.length_b   1.000
_cell.length_c   1.000
_cell.angle_alpha   90.00
_cell.angle_beta   90.00
_cell.angle_gamma   90.00
#
_symmetry.space_group_name_H-M   'P 1'
#
loop_
_entity.id
_entity.type
_entity.pdbx_description
1 polymer ?
#
loop_
_entity_poly.entity_id
_entity_poly.type
_entity_poly.pdbx_seq_one_letter_code
_entity_poly.pdbx_strand_id
1 'polypeptide(L)'
;MERFFPKEKIIFTGNPVRKDLLNALGEREEGIVFYGLNPKKKTVLVTGGSLGAGSINKAMVRWLERIAGWEDVQVIWQCGSYYHKQLEAELKERLPENVKFMPFLKRMDLAYACADLVVARAGAGTISELCLLGKAVVLVPSPNVAEDHQTKNAMALVHKQAAVMVKDNEVVERLGDVMEDLLKNDTERKVLSDHILALAMKDSDEIIANEILKIINSGQAKI
;
A
#
# COMPACT_ATOMS: atom_id res chain seq x y z
N MET A 1 -14.24 3.71 -17.89
CA MET A 1 -15.71 3.63 -17.73
C MET A 1 -16.44 4.33 -18.88
N GLU A 2 -16.15 5.58 -19.18
CA GLU A 2 -16.78 6.37 -20.27
C GLU A 2 -16.73 5.71 -21.66
N ARG A 3 -15.84 4.75 -21.87
CA ARG A 3 -15.75 3.97 -23.11
C ARG A 3 -16.86 2.92 -23.26
N PHE A 4 -17.49 2.53 -22.14
CA PHE A 4 -18.49 1.45 -22.09
C PHE A 4 -19.87 1.92 -21.64
N PHE A 5 -19.96 3.08 -21.00
CA PHE A 5 -21.19 3.62 -20.43
C PHE A 5 -21.34 5.10 -20.78
N PRO A 6 -22.58 5.59 -21.02
CA PRO A 6 -22.86 7.01 -21.18
C PRO A 6 -22.39 7.80 -19.95
N LYS A 7 -21.78 8.97 -20.17
CA LYS A 7 -21.20 9.79 -19.09
C LYS A 7 -22.21 10.16 -17.99
N GLU A 8 -23.44 10.43 -18.39
CA GLU A 8 -24.55 10.77 -17.48
C GLU A 8 -24.99 9.63 -16.57
N LYS A 9 -24.55 8.40 -16.86
CA LYS A 9 -24.79 7.21 -16.01
C LYS A 9 -23.60 6.84 -15.12
N ILE A 10 -22.52 7.60 -15.20
CA ILE A 10 -21.30 7.33 -14.43
C ILE A 10 -21.22 8.32 -13.26
N ILE A 11 -21.19 7.77 -12.05
CA ILE A 11 -20.95 8.54 -10.82
C ILE A 11 -19.60 8.11 -10.28
N PHE A 12 -18.71 9.09 -10.07
CA PHE A 12 -17.40 8.83 -9.51
C PHE A 12 -17.48 8.86 -7.99
N THR A 13 -17.50 7.69 -7.37
CA THR A 13 -17.72 7.54 -5.91
C THR A 13 -16.44 7.24 -5.13
N GLY A 14 -15.36 6.84 -5.80
CA GLY A 14 -14.20 6.21 -5.16
C GLY A 14 -14.48 4.77 -4.73
N ASN A 15 -13.54 4.17 -4.00
CA ASN A 15 -13.70 2.85 -3.40
C ASN A 15 -13.98 2.97 -1.90
N PRO A 16 -14.93 2.21 -1.35
CA PRO A 16 -15.11 2.12 0.08
C PRO A 16 -13.84 1.61 0.76
N VAL A 17 -13.43 2.27 1.80
CA VAL A 17 -12.29 1.90 2.64
C VAL A 17 -12.78 1.63 4.05
N ARG A 18 -12.18 0.65 4.72
CA ARG A 18 -12.56 0.29 6.08
C ARG A 18 -12.34 1.45 7.04
N LYS A 19 -13.32 1.74 7.88
CA LYS A 19 -13.28 2.87 8.83
C LYS A 19 -12.20 2.70 9.90
N ASP A 20 -11.84 1.46 10.28
CA ASP A 20 -10.76 1.16 11.22
C ASP A 20 -9.40 1.68 10.75
N LEU A 21 -9.15 1.72 9.44
CA LEU A 21 -7.91 2.30 8.90
C LEU A 21 -7.81 3.81 9.15
N LEU A 22 -8.93 4.53 9.10
CA LEU A 22 -8.95 5.98 9.35
C LEU A 22 -8.75 6.29 10.84
N ASN A 23 -9.23 5.43 11.72
CA ASN A 23 -9.06 5.58 13.16
C ASN A 23 -7.59 5.45 13.59
N ALA A 24 -6.78 4.72 12.82
CA ALA A 24 -5.35 4.55 13.09
C ALA A 24 -4.49 5.78 12.75
N LEU A 25 -5.07 6.82 12.13
CA LEU A 25 -4.37 8.08 11.94
C LEU A 25 -4.07 8.72 13.32
N GLY A 26 -2.82 8.68 13.74
CA GLY A 26 -2.37 9.15 15.06
C GLY A 26 -1.97 8.03 16.03
N GLU A 27 -2.23 6.76 15.73
CA GLU A 27 -1.90 5.60 16.59
C GLU A 27 -0.49 5.04 16.35
N ARG A 28 0.45 5.89 15.91
CA ARG A 28 1.85 5.45 15.65
C ARG A 28 2.49 4.80 16.89
N GLU A 29 2.25 5.34 18.07
CA GLU A 29 2.82 4.80 19.31
C GLU A 29 2.27 3.41 19.63
N GLU A 30 0.97 3.18 19.48
CA GLU A 30 0.36 1.85 19.63
C GLU A 30 0.95 0.86 18.64
N GLY A 31 1.10 1.27 17.38
CA GLY A 31 1.68 0.43 16.35
C GLY A 31 3.14 0.07 16.62
N ILE A 32 3.94 1.01 17.12
CA ILE A 32 5.34 0.78 17.54
C ILE A 32 5.38 -0.31 18.62
N VAL A 33 4.52 -0.21 19.64
CA VAL A 33 4.44 -1.22 20.70
C VAL A 33 3.97 -2.56 20.16
N PHE A 34 2.90 -2.55 19.35
CA PHE A 34 2.30 -3.78 18.80
C PHE A 34 3.28 -4.59 17.93
N TYR A 35 4.06 -3.90 17.06
CA TYR A 35 5.04 -4.55 16.18
C TYR A 35 6.43 -4.69 16.80
N GLY A 36 6.65 -4.21 18.02
CA GLY A 36 7.96 -4.23 18.68
C GLY A 36 9.01 -3.44 17.90
N LEU A 37 8.65 -2.22 17.50
CA LEU A 37 9.48 -1.32 16.71
C LEU A 37 10.26 -0.35 17.59
N ASN A 38 11.30 0.24 17.03
CA ASN A 38 12.03 1.33 17.66
C ASN A 38 11.40 2.68 17.23
N PRO A 39 10.94 3.53 18.18
CA PRO A 39 10.30 4.81 17.85
C PRO A 39 11.22 5.81 17.14
N LYS A 40 12.54 5.64 17.24
CA LYS A 40 13.54 6.52 16.63
C LYS A 40 13.89 6.14 15.19
N LYS A 41 13.46 4.96 14.72
CA LYS A 41 13.75 4.48 13.36
C LYS A 41 12.60 4.77 12.40
N LYS A 42 12.94 5.02 11.15
CA LYS A 42 11.98 5.07 10.05
C LYS A 42 11.47 3.65 9.77
N THR A 43 10.19 3.54 9.47
CA THR A 43 9.55 2.24 9.24
C THR A 43 9.14 2.10 7.78
N VAL A 44 9.61 1.05 7.12
CA VAL A 44 9.12 0.63 5.80
C VAL A 44 8.11 -0.49 5.97
N LEU A 45 6.91 -0.31 5.43
CA LEU A 45 5.93 -1.39 5.30
C LEU A 45 6.01 -1.99 3.90
N VAL A 46 6.32 -3.28 3.83
CA VAL A 46 6.35 -4.04 2.56
C VAL A 46 5.22 -5.07 2.56
N THR A 47 4.31 -4.97 1.59
CA THR A 47 3.17 -5.89 1.48
C THR A 47 2.86 -6.27 0.03
N GLY A 48 2.64 -7.56 -0.20
CA GLY A 48 2.21 -8.11 -1.49
C GLY A 48 0.71 -8.41 -1.56
N GLY A 49 -0.08 -7.98 -0.55
CA GLY A 49 -1.46 -8.39 -0.35
C GLY A 49 -1.56 -9.73 0.41
N SER A 50 -2.78 -10.21 0.70
CA SER A 50 -3.02 -11.36 1.59
C SER A 50 -2.29 -12.64 1.18
N LEU A 51 -2.19 -12.92 -0.11
CA LEU A 51 -1.48 -14.09 -0.64
C LEU A 51 0.03 -13.84 -0.79
N GLY A 52 0.46 -12.58 -0.76
CA GLY A 52 1.82 -12.16 -1.02
C GLY A 52 2.12 -11.95 -2.51
N ALA A 53 3.32 -11.46 -2.80
CA ALA A 53 3.81 -11.20 -4.16
C ALA A 53 5.22 -11.76 -4.32
N GLY A 54 5.37 -12.79 -5.16
CA GLY A 54 6.63 -13.52 -5.31
C GLY A 54 7.81 -12.65 -5.75
N SER A 55 7.58 -11.70 -6.65
CA SER A 55 8.61 -10.76 -7.11
C SER A 55 9.06 -9.79 -6.01
N ILE A 56 8.11 -9.23 -5.23
CA ILE A 56 8.42 -8.39 -4.07
C ILE A 56 9.19 -9.20 -3.02
N ASN A 57 8.75 -10.43 -2.74
CA ASN A 57 9.45 -11.31 -1.80
C ASN A 57 10.88 -11.62 -2.25
N LYS A 58 11.09 -11.93 -3.53
CA LYS A 58 12.44 -12.12 -4.10
C LYS A 58 13.31 -10.87 -3.97
N ALA A 59 12.74 -9.70 -4.21
CA ALA A 59 13.44 -8.44 -4.02
C ALA A 59 13.84 -8.28 -2.54
N MET A 60 12.94 -8.51 -1.60
CA MET A 60 13.26 -8.42 -0.17
C MET A 60 14.38 -9.39 0.24
N VAL A 61 14.34 -10.64 -0.20
CA VAL A 61 15.41 -11.63 0.06
C VAL A 61 16.76 -11.14 -0.47
N ARG A 62 16.79 -10.62 -1.70
CA ARG A 62 18.02 -10.08 -2.33
C ARG A 62 18.63 -8.92 -1.53
N TRP A 63 17.78 -8.06 -0.98
CA TRP A 63 18.22 -6.83 -0.32
C TRP A 63 18.41 -6.96 1.20
N LEU A 64 18.17 -8.13 1.79
CA LEU A 64 18.24 -8.33 3.24
C LEU A 64 19.57 -7.92 3.86
N GLU A 65 20.70 -8.28 3.25
CA GLU A 65 22.02 -7.94 3.76
C GLU A 65 22.26 -6.41 3.79
N ARG A 66 21.77 -5.71 2.75
CA ARG A 66 21.84 -4.24 2.72
C ARG A 66 20.89 -3.61 3.72
N ILE A 67 19.68 -4.14 3.86
CA ILE A 67 18.69 -3.70 4.85
C ILE A 67 19.22 -3.91 6.28
N ALA A 68 19.94 -4.97 6.53
CA ALA A 68 20.60 -5.22 7.82
C ALA A 68 21.55 -4.09 8.23
N GLY A 69 22.22 -3.46 7.25
CA GLY A 69 23.12 -2.32 7.48
C GLY A 69 22.41 -0.96 7.64
N TRP A 70 21.08 -0.88 7.54
CA TRP A 70 20.36 0.37 7.76
C TRP A 70 20.13 0.60 9.26
N GLU A 71 20.96 1.44 9.87
CA GLU A 71 20.94 1.66 11.32
C GLU A 71 19.69 2.41 11.81
N ASP A 72 19.17 3.33 11.00
CA ASP A 72 18.04 4.21 11.29
C ASP A 72 16.72 3.77 10.67
N VAL A 73 16.67 2.55 10.10
CA VAL A 73 15.49 2.00 9.42
C VAL A 73 15.12 0.63 9.98
N GLN A 74 13.83 0.36 9.97
CA GLN A 74 13.24 -0.94 10.28
C GLN A 74 12.16 -1.29 9.26
N VAL A 75 11.87 -2.56 9.09
CA VAL A 75 10.94 -3.04 8.09
C VAL A 75 9.88 -3.93 8.72
N ILE A 76 8.62 -3.68 8.38
CA ILE A 76 7.52 -4.64 8.53
C ILE A 76 7.33 -5.30 7.17
N TRP A 77 7.65 -6.59 7.06
CA TRP A 77 7.52 -7.34 5.82
C TRP A 77 6.45 -8.41 5.92
N GLN A 78 5.33 -8.18 5.24
CA GLN A 78 4.29 -9.17 5.06
C GLN A 78 4.51 -9.92 3.74
N CYS A 79 4.98 -11.15 3.86
CA CYS A 79 5.33 -11.99 2.70
C CYS A 79 4.12 -12.68 2.04
N GLY A 80 3.00 -12.77 2.74
CA GLY A 80 1.82 -13.53 2.32
C GLY A 80 1.83 -14.97 2.80
N SER A 81 0.65 -15.51 3.08
CA SER A 81 0.48 -16.87 3.62
C SER A 81 1.01 -17.96 2.69
N TYR A 82 0.94 -17.74 1.38
CA TYR A 82 1.43 -18.71 0.40
C TYR A 82 2.96 -18.92 0.45
N TYR A 83 3.72 -17.85 0.67
CA TYR A 83 5.18 -17.89 0.64
C TYR A 83 5.82 -18.10 2.00
N HIS A 84 5.08 -17.91 3.09
CA HIS A 84 5.64 -17.82 4.44
C HIS A 84 6.47 -19.02 4.83
N LYS A 85 5.93 -20.23 4.71
CA LYS A 85 6.62 -21.47 5.14
C LYS A 85 7.96 -21.67 4.45
N GLN A 86 8.03 -21.40 3.15
CA GLN A 86 9.26 -21.51 2.38
C GLN A 86 10.28 -20.45 2.80
N LEU A 87 9.85 -19.20 2.88
CA LEU A 87 10.72 -18.08 3.24
C LEU A 87 11.19 -18.16 4.69
N GLU A 88 10.35 -18.60 5.61
CA GLU A 88 10.73 -18.82 7.02
C GLU A 88 11.89 -19.83 7.13
N ALA A 89 11.81 -20.94 6.40
CA ALA A 89 12.88 -21.92 6.36
C ALA A 89 14.18 -21.37 5.74
N GLU A 90 14.07 -20.59 4.66
CA GLU A 90 15.20 -19.96 3.96
C GLU A 90 15.89 -18.89 4.80
N LEU A 91 15.10 -18.11 5.55
CA LEU A 91 15.56 -16.89 6.27
C LEU A 91 15.91 -17.13 7.73
N LYS A 92 15.73 -18.34 8.27
CA LYS A 92 15.83 -18.65 9.70
C LYS A 92 17.08 -18.07 10.39
N GLU A 93 18.22 -18.08 9.71
CA GLU A 93 19.51 -17.59 10.24
C GLU A 93 19.97 -16.28 9.58
N ARG A 94 19.19 -15.75 8.63
CA ARG A 94 19.56 -14.59 7.81
C ARG A 94 18.65 -13.38 8.04
N LEU A 95 17.58 -13.54 8.82
CA LEU A 95 16.62 -12.46 9.03
C LEU A 95 17.23 -11.41 9.98
N PRO A 96 17.43 -10.15 9.52
CA PRO A 96 18.00 -9.10 10.36
C PRO A 96 17.04 -8.69 11.49
N GLU A 97 17.58 -8.24 12.63
CA GLU A 97 16.80 -7.79 13.78
C GLU A 97 15.85 -6.61 13.48
N ASN A 98 16.26 -5.76 12.53
CA ASN A 98 15.46 -4.63 12.08
C ASN A 98 14.36 -5.00 11.07
N VAL A 99 14.13 -6.29 10.78
CA VAL A 99 13.06 -6.78 9.93
C VAL A 99 12.06 -7.61 10.71
N LYS A 100 10.81 -7.16 10.75
CA LYS A 100 9.66 -7.91 11.30
C LYS A 100 8.97 -8.64 10.17
N PHE A 101 9.23 -9.94 10.07
CA PHE A 101 8.75 -10.80 8.99
C PHE A 101 7.51 -11.59 9.42
N MET A 102 6.45 -11.60 8.61
CA MET A 102 5.20 -12.27 8.94
C MET A 102 4.34 -12.63 7.73
N PRO A 103 3.50 -13.68 7.83
CA PRO A 103 2.63 -14.11 6.73
C PRO A 103 1.50 -13.15 6.44
N PHE A 104 0.94 -12.53 7.50
CA PHE A 104 -0.25 -11.70 7.42
C PHE A 104 -0.26 -10.62 8.51
N LEU A 105 -0.79 -9.46 8.18
CA LEU A 105 -0.94 -8.33 9.11
C LEU A 105 -2.37 -8.31 9.67
N LYS A 106 -2.51 -8.68 10.94
CA LYS A 106 -3.81 -8.63 11.62
C LYS A 106 -4.29 -7.20 11.90
N ARG A 107 -3.33 -6.29 12.16
CA ARG A 107 -3.55 -4.86 12.44
C ARG A 107 -2.86 -4.03 11.35
N MET A 108 -3.41 -4.12 10.11
CA MET A 108 -2.92 -3.34 8.96
C MET A 108 -3.02 -1.83 9.25
N ASP A 109 -4.03 -1.41 9.99
CA ASP A 109 -4.21 -0.07 10.52
C ASP A 109 -2.95 0.43 11.26
N LEU A 110 -2.48 -0.32 12.24
CA LEU A 110 -1.26 0.01 12.99
C LEU A 110 0.01 -0.08 12.13
N ALA A 111 0.07 -1.01 11.19
CA ALA A 111 1.20 -1.08 10.26
C ALA A 111 1.29 0.17 9.39
N TYR A 112 0.15 0.63 8.87
CA TYR A 112 0.08 1.91 8.15
C TYR A 112 0.41 3.10 9.06
N ALA A 113 -0.08 3.12 10.32
CA ALA A 113 0.22 4.19 11.27
C ALA A 113 1.72 4.36 11.47
N CYS A 114 2.47 3.25 11.58
CA CYS A 114 3.92 3.25 11.75
C CYS A 114 4.71 3.60 10.49
N ALA A 115 4.16 3.32 9.30
CA ALA A 115 4.90 3.39 8.06
C ALA A 115 5.26 4.83 7.65
N ASP A 116 6.55 5.06 7.40
CA ASP A 116 7.10 6.26 6.78
C ASP A 116 7.20 6.10 5.24
N LEU A 117 7.30 4.85 4.78
CA LEU A 117 7.27 4.47 3.37
C LEU A 117 6.53 3.14 3.22
N VAL A 118 5.72 3.01 2.19
CA VAL A 118 5.01 1.76 1.87
C VAL A 118 5.49 1.22 0.53
N VAL A 119 5.70 -0.09 0.45
CA VAL A 119 5.89 -0.84 -0.80
C VAL A 119 4.70 -1.77 -0.96
N ALA A 120 3.95 -1.64 -2.05
CA ALA A 120 2.74 -2.41 -2.25
C ALA A 120 2.42 -2.70 -3.73
N ARG A 121 1.52 -3.67 -3.96
CA ARG A 121 0.84 -3.84 -5.25
C ARG A 121 -0.11 -2.67 -5.52
N ALA A 122 -0.33 -2.35 -6.81
CA ALA A 122 -1.18 -1.24 -7.24
C ALA A 122 -2.66 -1.64 -7.41
N GLY A 123 -3.19 -2.41 -6.45
CA GLY A 123 -4.62 -2.73 -6.40
C GLY A 123 -5.47 -1.50 -6.05
N ALA A 124 -6.68 -1.40 -6.60
CA ALA A 124 -7.54 -0.23 -6.40
C ALA A 124 -7.86 0.03 -4.91
N GLY A 125 -8.15 -1.03 -4.13
CA GLY A 125 -8.40 -0.91 -2.69
C GLY A 125 -7.17 -0.37 -1.95
N THR A 126 -5.98 -0.95 -2.19
CA THR A 126 -4.72 -0.51 -1.58
C THR A 126 -4.42 0.96 -1.90
N ILE A 127 -4.61 1.37 -3.17
CA ILE A 127 -4.42 2.77 -3.57
C ILE A 127 -5.39 3.69 -2.82
N SER A 128 -6.66 3.31 -2.70
CA SER A 128 -7.65 4.11 -1.99
C SER A 128 -7.30 4.25 -0.49
N GLU A 129 -6.83 3.18 0.14
CA GLU A 129 -6.31 3.20 1.51
C GLU A 129 -5.12 4.17 1.64
N LEU A 130 -4.13 4.04 0.75
CA LEU A 130 -2.92 4.89 0.76
C LEU A 130 -3.23 6.37 0.51
N CYS A 131 -4.19 6.67 -0.37
CA CYS A 131 -4.66 8.03 -0.59
C CYS A 131 -5.27 8.63 0.69
N LEU A 132 -6.17 7.90 1.34
CA LEU A 132 -6.83 8.35 2.57
C LEU A 132 -5.85 8.54 3.73
N LEU A 133 -4.81 7.70 3.81
CA LEU A 133 -3.80 7.75 4.86
C LEU A 133 -2.61 8.68 4.53
N GLY A 134 -2.54 9.23 3.32
CA GLY A 134 -1.46 10.11 2.90
C GLY A 134 -0.08 9.44 2.98
N LYS A 135 0.05 8.18 2.59
CA LYS A 135 1.32 7.44 2.72
C LYS A 135 2.18 7.54 1.47
N ALA A 136 3.44 7.96 1.64
CA ALA A 136 4.44 7.85 0.58
C ALA A 136 4.58 6.39 0.16
N VAL A 137 4.55 6.10 -1.15
CA VAL A 137 4.47 4.73 -1.64
C VAL A 137 5.32 4.45 -2.87
N VAL A 138 5.92 3.26 -2.87
CA VAL A 138 6.49 2.60 -4.05
C VAL A 138 5.48 1.53 -4.51
N LEU A 139 4.90 1.73 -5.67
CA LEU A 139 3.96 0.80 -6.27
C LEU A 139 4.68 -0.18 -7.19
N VAL A 140 4.40 -1.46 -7.00
CA VAL A 140 4.88 -2.56 -7.84
C VAL A 140 3.66 -3.22 -8.50
N PRO A 141 3.23 -2.77 -9.69
CA PRO A 141 2.07 -3.33 -10.37
C PRO A 141 2.23 -4.84 -10.64
N SER A 142 1.19 -5.63 -10.40
CA SER A 142 1.18 -7.04 -10.77
C SER A 142 1.00 -7.18 -12.28
N PRO A 143 1.84 -7.97 -12.97
CA PRO A 143 1.65 -8.24 -14.40
C PRO A 143 0.53 -9.25 -14.68
N ASN A 144 0.09 -10.00 -13.66
CA ASN A 144 -0.87 -11.09 -13.77
C ASN A 144 -2.31 -10.63 -13.47
N VAL A 145 -2.72 -9.51 -14.06
CA VAL A 145 -4.06 -8.96 -13.85
C VAL A 145 -4.69 -8.60 -15.20
N ALA A 146 -6.03 -8.72 -15.28
CA ALA A 146 -6.78 -8.41 -16.49
C ALA A 146 -6.50 -6.97 -16.97
N GLU A 147 -6.33 -6.78 -18.29
CA GLU A 147 -6.17 -5.47 -18.93
C GLU A 147 -5.06 -4.57 -18.37
N ASP A 148 -4.08 -5.14 -17.68
CA ASP A 148 -2.98 -4.41 -17.06
C ASP A 148 -3.45 -3.23 -16.16
N HIS A 149 -4.57 -3.45 -15.45
CA HIS A 149 -5.20 -2.39 -14.66
C HIS A 149 -4.30 -1.89 -13.52
N GLN A 150 -3.40 -2.72 -12.96
CA GLN A 150 -2.52 -2.26 -11.89
C GLN A 150 -1.47 -1.28 -12.39
N THR A 151 -0.90 -1.48 -13.59
CA THR A 151 0.01 -0.50 -14.18
C THR A 151 -0.73 0.82 -14.45
N LYS A 152 -1.94 0.77 -15.00
CA LYS A 152 -2.76 1.97 -15.21
C LYS A 152 -3.05 2.71 -13.91
N ASN A 153 -3.37 1.97 -12.86
CA ASN A 153 -3.60 2.53 -11.52
C ASN A 153 -2.33 3.23 -10.97
N ALA A 154 -1.18 2.55 -11.03
CA ALA A 154 0.08 3.12 -10.57
C ALA A 154 0.46 4.38 -11.35
N MET A 155 0.36 4.34 -12.69
CA MET A 155 0.67 5.47 -13.56
C MET A 155 -0.22 6.68 -13.30
N ALA A 156 -1.49 6.48 -12.93
CA ALA A 156 -2.38 7.58 -12.56
C ALA A 156 -1.87 8.37 -11.33
N LEU A 157 -1.19 7.71 -10.40
CA LEU A 157 -0.55 8.37 -9.25
C LEU A 157 0.82 8.96 -9.63
N VAL A 158 1.62 8.23 -10.41
CA VAL A 158 2.95 8.68 -10.86
C VAL A 158 2.84 9.99 -11.65
N HIS A 159 1.90 10.11 -12.57
CA HIS A 159 1.66 11.34 -13.34
C HIS A 159 1.29 12.54 -12.44
N LYS A 160 0.79 12.29 -11.24
CA LYS A 160 0.47 13.32 -10.24
C LYS A 160 1.56 13.49 -9.19
N GLN A 161 2.73 12.87 -9.40
CA GLN A 161 3.83 12.85 -8.42
C GLN A 161 3.39 12.38 -7.02
N ALA A 162 2.42 11.45 -6.98
CA ALA A 162 1.83 10.92 -5.76
C ALA A 162 2.33 9.52 -5.40
N ALA A 163 3.16 8.91 -6.25
CA ALA A 163 3.79 7.61 -6.01
C ALA A 163 5.03 7.45 -6.89
N VAL A 164 5.95 6.60 -6.45
CA VAL A 164 7.00 6.02 -7.29
C VAL A 164 6.55 4.65 -7.78
N MET A 165 6.90 4.28 -9.00
CA MET A 165 6.59 2.96 -9.56
C MET A 165 7.86 2.21 -9.92
N VAL A 166 7.92 0.94 -9.53
CA VAL A 166 8.93 -0.03 -10.01
C VAL A 166 8.18 -1.15 -10.74
N LYS A 167 8.59 -1.45 -11.98
CA LYS A 167 7.98 -2.54 -12.73
C LYS A 167 8.29 -3.90 -12.09
N ASP A 168 7.36 -4.83 -12.19
CA ASP A 168 7.50 -6.16 -11.57
C ASP A 168 8.75 -6.92 -12.02
N ASN A 169 9.12 -6.81 -13.30
CA ASN A 169 10.33 -7.43 -13.85
C ASN A 169 11.64 -6.73 -13.45
N GLU A 170 11.58 -5.52 -12.93
CA GLU A 170 12.73 -4.75 -12.46
C GLU A 170 12.87 -4.75 -10.92
N VAL A 171 11.83 -5.21 -10.20
CA VAL A 171 11.71 -5.02 -8.75
C VAL A 171 12.84 -5.66 -7.97
N VAL A 172 13.32 -6.84 -8.40
CA VAL A 172 14.39 -7.57 -7.72
C VAL A 172 15.69 -6.76 -7.73
N GLU A 173 15.98 -6.06 -8.81
CA GLU A 173 17.23 -5.30 -8.97
C GLU A 173 17.12 -3.88 -8.42
N ARG A 174 15.95 -3.27 -8.45
CA ARG A 174 15.80 -1.82 -8.21
C ARG A 174 15.14 -1.43 -6.89
N LEU A 175 14.36 -2.34 -6.28
CA LEU A 175 13.53 -1.96 -5.13
C LEU A 175 14.35 -1.42 -3.96
N GLY A 176 15.50 -2.04 -3.66
CA GLY A 176 16.34 -1.61 -2.55
C GLY A 176 16.91 -0.21 -2.75
N ASP A 177 17.39 0.12 -3.95
CA ASP A 177 17.90 1.46 -4.26
C ASP A 177 16.79 2.50 -4.15
N VAL A 178 15.61 2.22 -4.72
CA VAL A 178 14.45 3.13 -4.64
C VAL A 178 13.99 3.36 -3.20
N MET A 179 13.95 2.31 -2.37
CA MET A 179 13.63 2.45 -0.95
C MET A 179 14.66 3.32 -0.22
N GLU A 180 15.94 3.06 -0.46
CA GLU A 180 17.03 3.79 0.20
C GLU A 180 17.04 5.26 -0.18
N ASP A 181 16.89 5.58 -1.47
CA ASP A 181 16.83 6.96 -1.97
C ASP A 181 15.67 7.72 -1.31
N LEU A 182 14.48 7.12 -1.29
CA LEU A 182 13.33 7.73 -0.64
C LEU A 182 13.51 7.87 0.87
N LEU A 183 14.12 6.89 1.54
CA LEU A 183 14.36 6.96 2.99
C LEU A 183 15.36 8.05 3.38
N LYS A 184 16.32 8.36 2.51
CA LYS A 184 17.28 9.46 2.68
C LYS A 184 16.70 10.84 2.33
N ASN A 185 15.60 10.89 1.55
CA ASN A 185 14.99 12.13 1.07
C ASN A 185 13.64 12.41 1.73
N ASP A 186 13.66 13.00 2.93
CA ASP A 186 12.46 13.33 3.69
C ASP A 186 11.53 14.31 2.93
N THR A 187 12.13 15.23 2.16
CA THR A 187 11.37 16.19 1.35
C THR A 187 10.56 15.50 0.26
N GLU A 188 11.16 14.56 -0.46
CA GLU A 188 10.48 13.81 -1.50
C GLU A 188 9.37 12.95 -0.94
N ARG A 189 9.63 12.24 0.18
CA ARG A 189 8.56 11.48 0.86
C ARG A 189 7.40 12.37 1.27
N LYS A 190 7.68 13.57 1.78
CA LYS A 190 6.65 14.54 2.13
C LYS A 190 5.83 14.97 0.92
N VAL A 191 6.47 15.27 -0.20
CA VAL A 191 5.79 15.64 -1.46
C VAL A 191 4.88 14.49 -1.92
N LEU A 192 5.38 13.25 -1.96
CA LEU A 192 4.57 12.08 -2.32
C LEU A 192 3.37 11.92 -1.39
N SER A 193 3.58 12.09 -0.08
CA SER A 193 2.54 11.99 0.95
C SER A 193 1.46 13.07 0.78
N ASP A 194 1.83 14.31 0.55
CA ASP A 194 0.89 15.42 0.36
C ASP A 194 0.10 15.26 -0.94
N HIS A 195 0.76 14.85 -2.02
CA HIS A 195 0.13 14.66 -3.32
C HIS A 195 -0.84 13.46 -3.31
N ILE A 196 -0.47 12.34 -2.69
CA ILE A 196 -1.37 11.19 -2.62
C ILE A 196 -2.58 11.47 -1.73
N LEU A 197 -2.40 12.21 -0.63
CA LEU A 197 -3.48 12.64 0.24
C LEU A 197 -4.48 13.56 -0.48
N ALA A 198 -4.00 14.41 -1.37
CA ALA A 198 -4.86 15.27 -2.20
C ALA A 198 -5.77 14.48 -3.17
N LEU A 199 -5.48 13.21 -3.41
CA LEU A 199 -6.29 12.31 -4.23
C LEU A 199 -7.30 11.49 -3.40
N ALA A 200 -7.35 11.69 -2.08
CA ALA A 200 -8.23 10.95 -1.20
C ALA A 200 -9.70 11.22 -1.52
N MET A 201 -10.48 10.17 -1.65
CA MET A 201 -11.92 10.22 -1.73
C MET A 201 -12.51 9.74 -0.40
N LYS A 202 -13.01 10.68 0.36
CA LYS A 202 -13.70 10.42 1.63
C LYS A 202 -15.15 10.04 1.34
N ASP A 203 -15.77 9.33 2.27
CA ASP A 203 -17.21 9.04 2.28
C ASP A 203 -17.72 8.26 1.05
N SER A 204 -16.83 7.48 0.39
CA SER A 204 -17.19 6.68 -0.79
C SER A 204 -18.33 5.70 -0.50
N ASP A 205 -18.37 5.12 0.70
CA ASP A 205 -19.43 4.22 1.17
C ASP A 205 -20.78 4.95 1.31
N GLU A 206 -20.80 6.15 1.85
CA GLU A 206 -22.01 6.96 1.99
C GLU A 206 -22.52 7.45 0.63
N ILE A 207 -21.62 7.89 -0.25
CA ILE A 207 -21.98 8.29 -1.61
C ILE A 207 -22.65 7.12 -2.35
N ILE A 208 -22.06 5.92 -2.31
CA ILE A 208 -22.63 4.73 -2.94
C ILE A 208 -23.99 4.39 -2.34
N ALA A 209 -24.12 4.37 -1.01
CA ALA A 209 -25.37 4.08 -0.34
C ALA A 209 -26.49 5.07 -0.72
N ASN A 210 -26.16 6.35 -0.75
CA ASN A 210 -27.10 7.40 -1.12
C ASN A 210 -27.57 7.28 -2.57
N GLU A 211 -26.68 6.93 -3.51
CA GLU A 211 -27.05 6.71 -4.91
C GLU A 211 -27.98 5.51 -5.07
N ILE A 212 -27.72 4.41 -4.34
CA ILE A 212 -28.61 3.24 -4.32
C ILE A 212 -29.99 3.62 -3.79
N LEU A 213 -30.06 4.37 -2.68
CA LEU A 213 -31.34 4.84 -2.10
C LEU A 213 -32.11 5.74 -3.06
N LYS A 214 -31.45 6.62 -3.81
CA LYS A 214 -32.11 7.43 -4.85
C LYS A 214 -32.76 6.59 -5.94
N ILE A 215 -32.08 5.53 -6.39
CA ILE A 215 -32.60 4.60 -7.40
C ILE A 215 -33.84 3.86 -6.87
N ILE A 216 -33.78 3.34 -5.63
CA ILE A 216 -34.90 2.65 -5.01
C ILE A 216 -36.12 3.58 -4.90
N ASN A 217 -35.94 4.79 -4.36
CA ASN A 217 -37.01 5.74 -4.15
C ASN A 217 -37.61 6.26 -5.46
N SER A 218 -36.78 6.43 -6.51
CA SER A 218 -37.28 6.80 -7.83
C SER A 218 -38.04 5.68 -8.54
N GLY A 219 -37.72 4.41 -8.24
CA GLY A 219 -38.46 3.24 -8.74
C GLY A 219 -39.82 3.05 -8.05
N GLN A 220 -39.97 3.40 -6.77
CA GLN A 220 -41.24 3.35 -6.04
C GLN A 220 -42.24 4.44 -6.45
N ALA A 221 -41.77 5.54 -7.01
CA ALA A 221 -42.64 6.62 -7.48
C ALA A 221 -43.31 6.30 -8.85
N LYS A 222 -43.08 5.14 -9.43
CA LYS A 222 -43.66 4.67 -10.71
C LYS A 222 -44.65 3.51 -10.58
N ILE A 223 -45.10 3.19 -9.36
CA ILE A 223 -46.21 2.31 -9.06
C ILE A 223 -47.37 3.14 -8.50
#